data_e6de259abc35f47678a23805d24ae553
#
_entry.id   e6de259abc35f47678a23805d24ae553
#
_cell.length_a   1.000
_cell.length_b   1.000
_cell.length_c   1.000
_cell.angle_alpha   90.00
_cell.angle_beta   90.00
_cell.angle_gamma   90.00
#
_symmetry.space_group_name_H-M   'P 1'
#
loop_
_entity.id
_entity.type
_entity.pdbx_description
1 polymer ?
#
loop_
_entity_poly.entity_id
_entity_poly.type
_entity_poly.pdbx_seq_one_letter_code
_entity_poly.pdbx_strand_id
1 'polypeptide(L)'
;DRYWNDNETAYRNDKALLNQAYMFDFNEYATERTAIFNDDITLVGAPSTDGNGATLGFGTSFAILQDSPSKDDCWKFIKSFFTEDYYASMSNGFPSITSEFEKKADEAMERPYYLDPETNKKEYYDNTYFINNEEITIDPLTQEERDFLVNYIKGVTKLSGSYTNDFYDIINEESTAYFKGEKTAQEAADIIQNRISILVSEQS
;
A
#
# COMPACT_ATOMS: atom_id res chain seq x y z
N ASP A 1 24.45 8.49 8.25
CA ASP A 1 23.69 7.37 7.67
C ASP A 1 22.69 6.90 8.71
N ARG A 2 21.44 7.36 8.58
CA ARG A 2 20.34 6.77 9.36
C ARG A 2 19.95 5.50 8.63
N TYR A 3 20.14 4.37 9.29
CA TYR A 3 19.73 3.09 8.76
C TYR A 3 18.20 3.01 8.71
N TRP A 4 17.67 2.33 7.71
CA TRP A 4 16.25 2.04 7.52
C TRP A 4 15.59 1.53 8.81
N ASN A 5 16.30 0.72 9.58
CA ASN A 5 15.86 0.15 10.87
C ASN A 5 15.66 1.16 12.01
N ASP A 6 16.17 2.40 11.90
CA ASP A 6 15.98 3.40 12.96
C ASP A 6 14.52 3.85 13.07
N ASN A 7 13.81 3.92 11.93
CA ASN A 7 12.40 4.29 11.91
C ASN A 7 11.53 3.16 12.48
N GLU A 8 11.75 1.92 12.07
CA GLU A 8 11.02 0.75 12.57
C GLU A 8 11.20 0.58 14.07
N THR A 9 12.44 0.75 14.56
CA THR A 9 12.73 0.76 15.99
C THR A 9 12.01 1.88 16.74
N ALA A 10 11.81 3.04 16.11
CA ALA A 10 11.08 4.15 16.72
C ALA A 10 9.58 3.84 16.88
N TYR A 11 8.96 3.21 15.87
CA TYR A 11 7.56 2.76 15.97
C TYR A 11 7.40 1.70 17.06
N ARG A 12 8.22 0.66 17.02
CA ARG A 12 8.19 -0.46 17.97
C ARG A 12 8.40 -0.05 19.44
N ASN A 13 9.05 1.07 19.68
CA ASN A 13 9.33 1.62 21.02
C ASN A 13 8.44 2.84 21.35
N ASP A 14 7.29 3.01 20.72
CA ASP A 14 6.31 4.08 20.96
C ASP A 14 6.88 5.50 20.81
N LYS A 15 7.95 5.67 20.04
CA LYS A 15 8.56 6.97 19.77
C LYS A 15 8.00 7.65 18.51
N ALA A 16 7.29 6.90 17.69
CA ALA A 16 6.57 7.38 16.52
C ALA A 16 5.23 6.66 16.44
N LEU A 17 4.16 7.40 16.12
CA LEU A 17 2.78 6.91 16.18
C LEU A 17 2.12 6.78 14.80
N LEU A 18 2.70 7.38 13.77
CA LEU A 18 2.11 7.42 12.42
C LEU A 18 3.14 6.92 11.43
N ASN A 19 2.77 5.90 10.67
CA ASN A 19 3.54 5.38 9.55
C ASN A 19 2.77 5.58 8.24
N GLN A 20 3.47 5.96 7.19
CA GLN A 20 2.95 5.92 5.83
C GLN A 20 3.31 4.58 5.22
N ALA A 21 2.37 3.63 5.27
CA ALA A 21 2.55 2.31 4.69
C ALA A 21 1.96 2.22 3.28
N TYR A 22 2.63 1.44 2.44
CA TYR A 22 2.11 0.96 1.16
C TYR A 22 1.77 -0.51 1.33
N MET A 23 0.50 -0.86 1.16
CA MET A 23 0.07 -2.25 1.23
C MET A 23 -0.03 -2.85 -0.16
N PHE A 24 0.77 -3.87 -0.42
CA PHE A 24 0.74 -4.65 -1.66
C PHE A 24 0.01 -5.99 -1.48
N ASP A 25 -0.09 -6.48 -0.24
CA ASP A 25 -0.84 -7.68 0.10
C ASP A 25 -1.41 -7.62 1.54
N PHE A 26 -2.15 -8.65 1.93
CA PHE A 26 -2.76 -8.74 3.25
C PHE A 26 -1.75 -9.02 4.39
N ASN A 27 -0.62 -9.68 4.08
CA ASN A 27 0.39 -10.02 5.09
C ASN A 27 1.15 -8.79 5.57
N GLU A 28 1.21 -7.72 4.76
CA GLU A 28 1.85 -6.48 5.17
C GLU A 28 1.17 -5.84 6.37
N TYR A 29 -0.16 -5.97 6.49
CA TYR A 29 -0.86 -5.54 7.70
C TYR A 29 -0.39 -6.31 8.94
N ALA A 30 -0.25 -7.63 8.83
CA ALA A 30 0.26 -8.45 9.93
C ALA A 30 1.71 -8.07 10.30
N THR A 31 2.52 -7.73 9.31
CA THR A 31 3.90 -7.26 9.52
C THR A 31 3.92 -5.90 10.21
N GLU A 32 3.14 -4.94 9.77
CA GLU A 32 3.01 -3.63 10.40
C GLU A 32 2.57 -3.76 11.87
N ARG A 33 1.51 -4.52 12.13
CA ARG A 33 0.99 -4.76 13.48
C ARG A 33 2.04 -5.45 14.38
N THR A 34 2.64 -6.55 13.92
CA THR A 34 3.45 -7.43 14.75
C THR A 34 4.90 -6.97 14.85
N ALA A 35 5.53 -6.61 13.72
CA ALA A 35 6.94 -6.27 13.69
C ALA A 35 7.17 -4.77 13.89
N ILE A 36 6.45 -3.92 13.16
CA ILE A 36 6.72 -2.49 13.15
C ILE A 36 6.18 -1.82 14.41
N PHE A 37 4.88 -1.96 14.71
CA PHE A 37 4.27 -1.31 15.86
C PHE A 37 4.29 -2.18 17.13
N ASN A 38 4.26 -3.51 16.98
CA ASN A 38 4.11 -4.46 18.09
C ASN A 38 2.86 -4.20 18.95
N ASP A 39 1.79 -3.70 18.31
CA ASP A 39 0.53 -3.33 18.91
C ASP A 39 -0.57 -3.27 17.85
N ASP A 40 -1.83 -3.14 18.28
CA ASP A 40 -2.97 -2.93 17.39
C ASP A 40 -2.82 -1.64 16.59
N ILE A 41 -3.10 -1.72 15.30
CA ILE A 41 -3.00 -0.58 14.39
C ILE A 41 -4.33 -0.23 13.74
N THR A 42 -4.50 1.04 13.44
CA THR A 42 -5.68 1.56 12.73
C THR A 42 -5.27 2.20 11.40
N LEU A 43 -5.91 1.78 10.32
CA LEU A 43 -5.71 2.37 9.00
C LEU A 43 -6.60 3.62 8.85
N VAL A 44 -6.00 4.79 8.80
CA VAL A 44 -6.74 6.06 8.71
C VAL A 44 -6.62 6.74 7.35
N GLY A 45 -5.61 6.38 6.56
CA GLY A 45 -5.26 7.08 5.32
C GLY A 45 -4.77 8.51 5.55
N ALA A 46 -4.48 9.23 4.47
CA ALA A 46 -4.09 10.63 4.55
C ALA A 46 -5.28 11.52 4.92
N PRO A 47 -5.08 12.66 5.62
CA PRO A 47 -6.15 13.59 5.92
C PRO A 47 -6.91 14.02 4.66
N SER A 48 -8.23 13.91 4.67
CA SER A 48 -9.09 14.30 3.55
C SER A 48 -10.43 14.83 4.04
N THR A 49 -11.09 15.63 3.21
CA THR A 49 -12.37 16.29 3.56
C THR A 49 -13.52 15.31 3.75
N ASP A 50 -13.46 14.14 3.19
CA ASP A 50 -14.48 13.08 3.28
C ASP A 50 -14.15 11.99 4.31
N GLY A 51 -13.03 12.14 5.04
CA GLY A 51 -12.60 11.21 6.08
C GLY A 51 -12.01 9.89 5.56
N ASN A 52 -11.93 9.69 4.24
CA ASN A 52 -11.30 8.52 3.62
C ASN A 52 -10.09 8.95 2.78
N GLY A 53 -8.91 8.92 3.39
CA GLY A 53 -7.66 9.36 2.78
C GLY A 53 -6.82 8.26 2.13
N ALA A 54 -7.29 7.01 2.15
CA ALA A 54 -6.62 5.93 1.45
C ALA A 54 -6.81 6.04 -0.06
N THR A 55 -5.81 5.62 -0.82
CA THR A 55 -5.82 5.62 -2.29
C THR A 55 -5.39 4.26 -2.82
N LEU A 56 -5.94 3.87 -3.98
CA LEU A 56 -5.49 2.70 -4.74
C LEU A 56 -4.52 3.12 -5.83
N GLY A 57 -3.40 2.41 -5.91
CA GLY A 57 -2.47 2.49 -7.02
C GLY A 57 -2.64 1.31 -7.97
N PHE A 58 -2.40 1.52 -9.26
CA PHE A 58 -2.35 0.43 -10.24
C PHE A 58 -0.91 -0.01 -10.45
N GLY A 59 -0.62 -1.30 -10.22
CA GLY A 59 0.70 -1.88 -10.49
C GLY A 59 0.97 -2.00 -11.99
N THR A 60 -0.06 -2.37 -12.76
CA THR A 60 0.03 -2.53 -14.22
C THR A 60 -1.20 -1.96 -14.90
N SER A 61 -0.99 -1.19 -15.96
CA SER A 61 -2.05 -0.64 -16.79
C SER A 61 -1.77 -0.92 -18.24
N PHE A 62 -2.80 -1.28 -19.00
CA PHE A 62 -2.72 -1.54 -20.44
C PHE A 62 -3.58 -0.56 -21.21
N ALA A 63 -3.10 -0.15 -22.38
CA ALA A 63 -3.87 0.62 -23.33
C ALA A 63 -3.77 -0.02 -24.72
N ILE A 64 -4.86 0.02 -25.49
CA ILE A 64 -4.89 -0.40 -26.88
C ILE A 64 -4.98 0.87 -27.74
N LEU A 65 -4.06 1.02 -28.70
CA LEU A 65 -4.11 2.14 -29.63
C LEU A 65 -5.44 2.15 -30.41
N GLN A 66 -6.07 3.32 -30.53
CA GLN A 66 -7.36 3.47 -31.17
C GLN A 66 -7.36 2.96 -32.62
N ASP A 67 -6.29 3.14 -33.36
CA ASP A 67 -6.17 2.77 -34.76
C ASP A 67 -5.41 1.44 -34.98
N SER A 68 -5.21 0.63 -33.94
CA SER A 68 -4.57 -0.68 -34.06
C SER A 68 -5.41 -1.61 -34.94
N PRO A 69 -4.84 -2.24 -35.97
CA PRO A 69 -5.56 -3.25 -36.79
C PRO A 69 -5.77 -4.58 -36.02
N SER A 70 -5.09 -4.78 -34.88
CA SER A 70 -5.10 -6.02 -34.09
C SER A 70 -5.76 -5.84 -32.72
N LYS A 71 -6.79 -5.00 -32.59
CA LYS A 71 -7.46 -4.72 -31.31
C LYS A 71 -7.95 -5.98 -30.60
N ASP A 72 -8.53 -6.90 -31.36
CA ASP A 72 -9.06 -8.14 -30.79
C ASP A 72 -7.97 -9.05 -30.22
N ASP A 73 -6.81 -9.09 -30.85
CA ASP A 73 -5.69 -9.88 -30.34
C ASP A 73 -5.01 -9.19 -29.15
N CYS A 74 -4.89 -7.87 -29.17
CA CYS A 74 -4.48 -7.08 -28.01
C CYS A 74 -5.42 -7.33 -26.81
N TRP A 75 -6.73 -7.35 -27.05
CA TRP A 75 -7.71 -7.61 -26.01
C TRP A 75 -7.63 -9.03 -25.46
N LYS A 76 -7.40 -10.04 -26.30
CA LYS A 76 -7.15 -11.43 -25.87
C LYS A 76 -5.92 -11.51 -24.97
N PHE A 77 -4.84 -10.82 -25.34
CA PHE A 77 -3.64 -10.74 -24.51
C PHE A 77 -3.93 -10.08 -23.16
N ILE A 78 -4.59 -8.92 -23.14
CA ILE A 78 -4.96 -8.25 -21.89
C ILE A 78 -5.82 -9.18 -21.01
N LYS A 79 -6.76 -9.91 -21.58
CA LYS A 79 -7.60 -10.85 -20.83
C LYS A 79 -6.81 -11.97 -20.12
N SER A 80 -5.62 -12.33 -20.60
CA SER A 80 -4.80 -13.35 -19.95
C SER A 80 -4.30 -12.93 -18.56
N PHE A 81 -4.29 -11.63 -18.27
CA PHE A 81 -3.98 -11.09 -16.94
C PHE A 81 -5.18 -11.13 -15.95
N PHE A 82 -6.34 -11.58 -16.40
CA PHE A 82 -7.56 -11.70 -15.58
C PHE A 82 -7.98 -13.17 -15.49
N THR A 83 -7.03 -14.04 -15.15
CA THR A 83 -7.25 -15.47 -14.97
C THR A 83 -6.80 -15.93 -13.59
N GLU A 84 -7.40 -17.00 -13.09
CA GLU A 84 -7.00 -17.64 -11.83
C GLU A 84 -5.52 -18.03 -11.85
N ASP A 85 -5.02 -18.60 -12.95
CA ASP A 85 -3.62 -18.99 -13.10
C ASP A 85 -2.67 -17.78 -12.99
N TYR A 86 -3.05 -16.63 -13.56
CA TYR A 86 -2.26 -15.41 -13.42
C TYR A 86 -2.20 -14.95 -11.98
N TYR A 87 -3.34 -14.87 -11.29
CA TYR A 87 -3.38 -14.44 -9.90
C TYR A 87 -2.74 -15.45 -8.94
N ALA A 88 -2.81 -16.75 -9.23
CA ALA A 88 -2.10 -17.75 -8.46
C ALA A 88 -0.57 -17.60 -8.54
N SER A 89 -0.05 -17.10 -9.67
CA SER A 89 1.37 -16.80 -9.86
C SER A 89 1.82 -15.42 -9.37
N MET A 90 0.87 -14.56 -8.99
CA MET A 90 1.15 -13.18 -8.57
C MET A 90 1.68 -13.16 -7.14
N SER A 91 2.91 -12.67 -6.98
CA SER A 91 3.56 -12.57 -5.67
C SER A 91 3.16 -11.32 -4.88
N ASN A 92 2.83 -10.23 -5.58
CA ASN A 92 2.50 -8.93 -4.97
C ASN A 92 1.30 -8.30 -5.68
N GLY A 93 0.54 -7.53 -4.91
CA GLY A 93 -0.62 -6.79 -5.38
C GLY A 93 -1.94 -7.49 -5.07
N PHE A 94 -2.97 -6.68 -4.96
CA PHE A 94 -4.32 -7.19 -4.77
C PHE A 94 -4.94 -7.59 -6.11
N PRO A 95 -5.49 -8.82 -6.22
CA PRO A 95 -6.23 -9.22 -7.41
C PRO A 95 -7.41 -8.29 -7.70
N SER A 96 -7.62 -7.96 -8.98
CA SER A 96 -8.79 -7.18 -9.41
C SER A 96 -10.04 -8.02 -9.62
N ILE A 97 -9.93 -9.37 -9.58
CA ILE A 97 -11.06 -10.29 -9.56
C ILE A 97 -11.47 -10.55 -8.11
N THR A 98 -12.74 -10.31 -7.79
CA THR A 98 -13.24 -10.39 -6.41
C THR A 98 -13.02 -11.76 -5.77
N SER A 99 -13.23 -12.87 -6.50
CA SER A 99 -13.00 -14.21 -5.96
C SER A 99 -11.53 -14.45 -5.58
N GLU A 100 -10.60 -14.00 -6.42
CA GLU A 100 -9.17 -14.14 -6.14
C GLU A 100 -8.70 -13.20 -5.03
N PHE A 101 -9.28 -12.01 -4.94
CA PHE A 101 -9.04 -11.07 -3.85
C PHE A 101 -9.48 -11.66 -2.49
N GLU A 102 -10.69 -12.23 -2.41
CA GLU A 102 -11.19 -12.90 -1.21
C GLU A 102 -10.34 -14.13 -0.84
N LYS A 103 -9.95 -14.92 -1.84
CA LYS A 103 -9.07 -16.07 -1.64
C LYS A 103 -7.70 -15.66 -1.07
N LYS A 104 -7.10 -14.57 -1.56
CA LYS A 104 -5.84 -14.03 -1.01
C LYS A 104 -6.01 -13.55 0.44
N ALA A 105 -7.16 -12.98 0.78
CA ALA A 105 -7.47 -12.60 2.14
C ALA A 105 -7.59 -13.83 3.06
N ASP A 106 -8.21 -14.92 2.58
CA ASP A 106 -8.34 -16.18 3.32
C ASP A 106 -6.97 -16.88 3.47
N GLU A 107 -6.13 -16.88 2.43
CA GLU A 107 -4.76 -17.40 2.47
C GLU A 107 -3.90 -16.70 3.54
N ALA A 108 -4.11 -15.40 3.77
CA ALA A 108 -3.38 -14.64 4.79
C ALA A 108 -3.74 -15.02 6.23
N MET A 109 -4.83 -15.76 6.44
CA MET A 109 -5.20 -16.36 7.73
C MET A 109 -4.54 -17.71 7.96
N GLU A 110 -3.90 -18.30 6.95
CA GLU A 110 -3.21 -19.57 7.06
C GLU A 110 -1.71 -19.37 7.36
N ARG A 111 -1.13 -20.27 8.13
CA ARG A 111 0.33 -20.33 8.26
C ARG A 111 0.94 -20.60 6.88
N PRO A 112 1.97 -19.86 6.46
CA PRO A 112 2.56 -20.05 5.14
C PRO A 112 3.15 -21.46 4.98
N TYR A 113 3.03 -22.01 3.78
CA TYR A 113 3.54 -23.32 3.44
C TYR A 113 4.04 -23.34 1.99
N TYR A 114 4.89 -24.31 1.69
CA TYR A 114 5.18 -24.71 0.32
C TYR A 114 4.80 -26.18 0.13
N LEU A 115 4.61 -26.56 -1.12
CA LEU A 115 4.40 -27.97 -1.45
C LEU A 115 5.76 -28.59 -1.71
N ASP A 116 6.09 -29.63 -0.94
CA ASP A 116 7.28 -30.44 -1.17
C ASP A 116 7.20 -31.05 -2.58
N PRO A 117 8.19 -30.83 -3.46
CA PRO A 117 8.12 -31.24 -4.85
C PRO A 117 8.13 -32.78 -5.08
N GLU A 118 8.60 -33.55 -4.10
CA GLU A 118 8.66 -35.00 -4.21
C GLU A 118 7.40 -35.66 -3.63
N THR A 119 6.90 -35.15 -2.51
CA THR A 119 5.80 -35.79 -1.76
C THR A 119 4.45 -35.10 -1.97
N ASN A 120 4.44 -33.89 -2.55
CA ASN A 120 3.27 -33.00 -2.69
C ASN A 120 2.54 -32.71 -1.36
N LYS A 121 3.27 -32.77 -0.24
CA LYS A 121 2.75 -32.42 1.08
C LYS A 121 3.02 -30.96 1.41
N LYS A 122 2.13 -30.37 2.22
CA LYS A 122 2.32 -29.03 2.77
C LYS A 122 3.43 -29.06 3.83
N GLU A 123 4.47 -28.30 3.61
CA GLU A 123 5.53 -28.04 4.57
C GLU A 123 5.40 -26.60 5.05
N TYR A 124 5.08 -26.44 6.34
CA TYR A 124 4.81 -25.13 6.95
C TYR A 124 6.10 -24.48 7.43
N TYR A 125 6.19 -23.17 7.25
CA TYR A 125 7.27 -22.35 7.78
C TYR A 125 6.72 -21.13 8.52
N ASP A 126 7.56 -20.46 9.31
CA ASP A 126 7.16 -19.23 9.98
C ASP A 126 7.49 -18.04 9.06
N ASN A 127 6.51 -17.14 8.92
CA ASN A 127 6.77 -15.83 8.33
C ASN A 127 7.54 -15.00 9.36
N THR A 128 8.70 -14.49 8.99
CA THR A 128 9.57 -13.75 9.92
C THR A 128 10.00 -12.41 9.34
N TYR A 129 10.18 -11.44 10.21
CA TYR A 129 10.70 -10.12 9.90
C TYR A 129 11.88 -9.79 10.80
N PHE A 130 12.86 -9.02 10.32
CA PHE A 130 14.08 -8.71 11.09
C PHE A 130 14.18 -7.22 11.36
N ILE A 131 14.26 -6.85 12.66
CA ILE A 131 14.58 -5.50 13.11
C ILE A 131 15.84 -5.58 13.98
N ASN A 132 16.89 -4.85 13.61
CA ASN A 132 18.17 -4.83 14.36
C ASN A 132 18.76 -6.21 14.67
N ASN A 133 18.66 -7.15 13.72
CA ASN A 133 19.05 -8.57 13.86
C ASN A 133 18.19 -9.39 14.85
N GLU A 134 17.09 -8.85 15.33
CA GLU A 134 16.08 -9.61 16.07
C GLU A 134 15.08 -10.20 15.07
N GLU A 135 14.90 -11.52 15.15
CA GLU A 135 13.91 -12.22 14.34
C GLU A 135 12.54 -12.17 15.03
N ILE A 136 11.54 -11.68 14.33
CA ILE A 136 10.17 -11.52 14.80
C ILE A 136 9.27 -12.40 13.96
N THR A 137 8.57 -13.34 14.60
CA THR A 137 7.57 -14.16 13.92
C THR A 137 6.31 -13.37 13.70
N ILE A 138 5.79 -13.40 12.48
CA ILE A 138 4.57 -12.73 12.07
C ILE A 138 3.42 -13.73 12.11
N ASP A 139 2.47 -13.51 12.99
CA ASP A 139 1.27 -14.33 13.07
C ASP A 139 0.32 -14.04 11.89
N PRO A 140 -0.33 -15.08 11.35
CA PRO A 140 -1.38 -14.92 10.35
C PRO A 140 -2.50 -13.98 10.82
N LEU A 141 -3.28 -13.47 9.87
CA LEU A 141 -4.44 -12.65 10.18
C LEU A 141 -5.50 -13.44 10.95
N THR A 142 -6.15 -12.78 11.88
CA THR A 142 -7.39 -13.27 12.47
C THR A 142 -8.57 -13.06 11.50
N GLN A 143 -9.69 -13.72 11.74
CA GLN A 143 -10.92 -13.52 10.97
C GLN A 143 -11.39 -12.05 11.02
N GLU A 144 -11.29 -11.41 12.18
CA GLU A 144 -11.69 -10.02 12.38
C GLU A 144 -10.82 -9.05 11.55
N GLU A 145 -9.51 -9.26 11.54
CA GLU A 145 -8.59 -8.47 10.74
C GLU A 145 -8.78 -8.67 9.24
N ARG A 146 -8.98 -9.92 8.83
CA ARG A 146 -9.31 -10.26 7.43
C ARG A 146 -10.55 -9.50 6.97
N ASP A 147 -11.63 -9.56 7.74
CA ASP A 147 -12.89 -8.91 7.39
C ASP A 147 -12.79 -7.39 7.43
N PHE A 148 -12.06 -6.84 8.40
CA PHE A 148 -11.73 -5.42 8.44
C PHE A 148 -10.99 -4.97 7.19
N LEU A 149 -9.90 -5.66 6.81
CA LEU A 149 -9.07 -5.30 5.64
C LEU A 149 -9.83 -5.40 4.32
N VAL A 150 -10.61 -6.47 4.14
CA VAL A 150 -11.44 -6.64 2.94
C VAL A 150 -12.43 -5.49 2.80
N ASN A 151 -13.12 -5.13 3.88
CA ASN A 151 -14.08 -4.02 3.87
C ASN A 151 -13.39 -2.67 3.68
N TYR A 152 -12.25 -2.46 4.33
CA TYR A 152 -11.46 -1.24 4.21
C TYR A 152 -11.00 -1.01 2.77
N ILE A 153 -10.36 -2.02 2.15
CA ILE A 153 -9.82 -1.94 0.79
C ILE A 153 -10.96 -1.75 -0.23
N LYS A 154 -12.07 -2.48 -0.10
CA LYS A 154 -13.26 -2.32 -0.96
C LYS A 154 -13.92 -0.94 -0.80
N GLY A 155 -13.73 -0.29 0.33
CA GLY A 155 -14.23 1.06 0.60
C GLY A 155 -13.36 2.18 0.00
N VAL A 156 -12.14 1.88 -0.47
CA VAL A 156 -11.26 2.88 -1.08
C VAL A 156 -11.73 3.19 -2.50
N THR A 157 -12.14 4.42 -2.72
CA THR A 157 -12.67 4.90 -4.02
C THR A 157 -11.76 5.89 -4.74
N LYS A 158 -10.69 6.32 -4.08
CA LYS A 158 -9.73 7.28 -4.64
C LYS A 158 -8.58 6.55 -5.30
N LEU A 159 -8.16 7.05 -6.46
CA LEU A 159 -6.96 6.56 -7.12
C LEU A 159 -5.76 7.39 -6.70
N SER A 160 -4.62 6.73 -6.55
CA SER A 160 -3.35 7.41 -6.38
C SER A 160 -3.03 8.19 -7.66
N GLY A 161 -2.86 9.51 -7.53
CA GLY A 161 -2.44 10.38 -8.62
C GLY A 161 -0.92 10.44 -8.72
N SER A 162 -0.40 10.63 -9.91
CA SER A 162 0.98 11.09 -10.11
C SER A 162 1.01 12.60 -9.93
N TYR A 163 1.68 13.08 -8.89
CA TYR A 163 1.95 14.50 -8.75
C TYR A 163 3.25 14.85 -9.47
N THR A 164 3.33 16.05 -10.05
CA THR A 164 4.57 16.54 -10.62
C THR A 164 5.57 16.88 -9.53
N ASN A 165 6.87 16.84 -9.83
CA ASN A 165 7.93 17.24 -8.88
C ASN A 165 7.67 18.65 -8.32
N ASP A 166 7.09 19.54 -9.10
CA ASP A 166 6.77 20.91 -8.68
C ASP A 166 5.82 20.97 -7.48
N PHE A 167 4.87 20.02 -7.36
CA PHE A 167 4.00 19.95 -6.17
C PHE A 167 4.79 19.53 -4.94
N TYR A 168 5.67 18.54 -5.07
CA TYR A 168 6.52 18.10 -3.96
C TYR A 168 7.47 19.21 -3.51
N ASP A 169 8.03 19.98 -4.45
CA ASP A 169 8.92 21.08 -4.14
C ASP A 169 8.21 22.18 -3.35
N ILE A 170 6.98 22.56 -3.76
CA ILE A 170 6.15 23.53 -3.04
C ILE A 170 5.84 23.03 -1.62
N ILE A 171 5.42 21.77 -1.48
CA ILE A 171 5.07 21.18 -0.18
C ILE A 171 6.31 21.12 0.72
N ASN A 172 7.45 20.67 0.22
CA ASN A 172 8.68 20.54 0.99
C ASN A 172 9.22 21.90 1.46
N GLU A 173 9.17 22.92 0.60
CA GLU A 173 9.60 24.29 0.95
C GLU A 173 8.79 24.84 2.12
N GLU A 174 7.47 24.81 2.01
CA GLU A 174 6.57 25.39 3.01
C GLU A 174 6.53 24.57 4.31
N SER A 175 6.56 23.22 4.21
CA SER A 175 6.66 22.35 5.37
C SER A 175 7.97 22.56 6.12
N THR A 176 9.07 22.77 5.40
CA THR A 176 10.36 23.07 6.02
C THR A 176 10.31 24.37 6.82
N ALA A 177 9.68 25.42 6.29
CA ALA A 177 9.51 26.68 6.98
C ALA A 177 8.64 26.54 8.26
N TYR A 178 7.58 25.73 8.19
CA TYR A 178 6.76 25.38 9.35
C TYR A 178 7.59 24.65 10.44
N PHE A 179 8.32 23.60 10.08
CA PHE A 179 9.12 22.83 11.05
C PHE A 179 10.29 23.64 11.65
N LYS A 180 10.76 24.68 10.97
CA LYS A 180 11.73 25.63 11.54
C LYS A 180 11.10 26.68 12.43
N GLY A 181 9.76 26.73 12.54
CA GLY A 181 9.04 27.71 13.32
C GLY A 181 8.96 29.10 12.66
N GLU A 182 9.24 29.21 11.36
CA GLU A 182 9.18 30.44 10.58
C GLU A 182 7.75 30.79 10.16
N LYS A 183 6.86 29.79 10.11
CA LYS A 183 5.44 29.91 9.75
C LYS A 183 4.57 29.04 10.67
N THR A 184 3.32 29.42 10.83
CA THR A 184 2.30 28.55 11.41
C THR A 184 1.85 27.49 10.42
N ALA A 185 1.23 26.40 10.91
CA ALA A 185 0.67 25.35 10.04
C ALA A 185 -0.39 25.91 9.07
N GLN A 186 -1.21 26.87 9.52
CA GLN A 186 -2.22 27.50 8.67
C GLN A 186 -1.59 28.35 7.57
N GLU A 187 -0.58 29.17 7.88
CA GLU A 187 0.13 29.97 6.87
C GLU A 187 0.80 29.08 5.82
N ALA A 188 1.48 28.01 6.24
CA ALA A 188 2.07 27.05 5.31
C ALA A 188 1.01 26.39 4.41
N ALA A 189 -0.10 25.94 4.98
CA ALA A 189 -1.20 25.31 4.22
C ALA A 189 -1.84 26.29 3.22
N ASP A 190 -2.09 27.53 3.59
CA ASP A 190 -2.68 28.55 2.71
C ASP A 190 -1.76 28.87 1.54
N ILE A 191 -0.44 28.95 1.77
CA ILE A 191 0.55 29.20 0.71
C ILE A 191 0.64 28.00 -0.23
N ILE A 192 0.71 26.77 0.31
CA ILE A 192 0.73 25.54 -0.49
C ILE A 192 -0.52 25.49 -1.39
N GLN A 193 -1.71 25.69 -0.81
CA GLN A 193 -2.96 25.66 -1.55
C GLN A 193 -2.99 26.70 -2.68
N ASN A 194 -2.54 27.92 -2.42
CA ASN A 194 -2.50 28.99 -3.42
C ASN A 194 -1.52 28.65 -4.56
N ARG A 195 -0.28 28.29 -4.23
CA ARG A 195 0.76 27.95 -5.24
C ARG A 195 0.36 26.77 -6.12
N ILE A 196 -0.18 25.69 -5.51
CA ILE A 196 -0.65 24.52 -6.24
C ILE A 196 -1.87 24.87 -7.13
N SER A 197 -2.80 25.69 -6.65
CA SER A 197 -3.95 26.11 -7.45
C SER A 197 -3.54 26.89 -8.70
N ILE A 198 -2.52 27.74 -8.60
CA ILE A 198 -1.95 28.47 -9.74
C ILE A 198 -1.35 27.47 -10.73
N LEU A 199 -0.50 26.53 -10.24
CA LEU A 199 0.17 25.54 -11.08
C LEU A 199 -0.83 24.67 -11.85
N VAL A 200 -1.90 24.21 -11.18
CA VAL A 200 -2.98 23.43 -11.82
C VAL A 200 -3.68 24.23 -12.90
N SER A 201 -3.92 25.54 -12.65
CA SER A 201 -4.60 26.40 -13.63
C SER A 201 -3.76 26.68 -14.87
N GLU A 202 -2.43 26.66 -14.75
CA GLU A 202 -1.50 26.85 -15.87
C GLU A 202 -1.34 25.59 -16.74
N GLN A 203 -1.66 24.40 -16.21
CA GLN A 203 -1.57 23.12 -16.90
C GLN A 203 -2.90 22.66 -17.53
N SER A 204 -3.97 23.41 -17.31
CA SER A 204 -5.32 23.12 -17.83
C SER A 204 -5.58 23.85 -19.14
#